data_97894eac05fe2ab4ff72ba145432a4e9
#
_entry.id   97894eac05fe2ab4ff72ba145432a4e9
#
_cell.length_a   1.000
_cell.length_b   1.000
_cell.length_c   1.000
_cell.angle_alpha   90.00
_cell.angle_beta   90.00
_cell.angle_gamma   90.00
#
_symmetry.space_group_name_H-M   'P 1'
#
loop_
_entity.id
_entity.type
_entity.pdbx_description
1 polymer ?
#
loop_
_entity_poly.entity_id
_entity_poly.type
_entity_poly.pdbx_seq_one_letter_code
_entity_poly.pdbx_strand_id
1 'polypeptide(L)'
;MRRLATLFAGSLLVAACGGSSDGAASTTDDPTTDAPTTEPAATEVPTTDPPVTEAPADEPAATEPPATDPPATDPPVTDPPAPELAPFVPVGDGPYAVGVQTITITDVERDRPLTVDVTFPLIDGATGDPQQYTFVTGDYYESPRAIAATADQISPDGPFPLVVYTHGSGGLRYIHSDYTETLASHGYLVVAADHTGNTAIDQFTDTSDDRPTIAYNRPRDVEVVIDAMLNPESTETVGFVASTNPEQIAVTGHSLGGYATYAVASGMSNEAGTLEPDDRIDALIPLAPALGDGDPATSLLTAEQLANVDVPTLVMVGTDDETTPPSPNVDRAVAETSSEIVYRVDLVAAEHQSFTDVCDYQDFFPMLENPTQAVLDIIDEFALAGCSEGDMATERVKEITNTFAVSFLDSIFRDGEMITPENTEIPDDVIETVK
;
A
#
# COMPACT_ATOMS: atom_id res chain seq x y z
N MET A 1 -12.82 -14.98 34.66
CA MET A 1 -11.84 -15.25 33.61
C MET A 1 -12.41 -15.95 32.35
N ARG A 2 -13.61 -16.51 32.31
CA ARG A 2 -14.19 -17.10 31.09
C ARG A 2 -15.10 -16.16 30.28
N ARG A 3 -15.14 -14.87 30.60
CA ARG A 3 -15.99 -13.87 29.92
C ARG A 3 -15.23 -12.86 29.07
N LEU A 4 -13.87 -12.85 29.11
CA LEU A 4 -13.07 -11.96 28.26
C LEU A 4 -12.83 -12.52 26.84
N ALA A 5 -12.68 -13.83 26.71
CA ALA A 5 -12.40 -14.46 25.41
C ALA A 5 -13.55 -14.36 24.37
N THR A 6 -14.77 -13.99 24.81
CA THR A 6 -15.95 -13.95 23.92
C THR A 6 -16.22 -12.54 23.34
N LEU A 7 -15.46 -11.53 23.73
CA LEU A 7 -15.62 -10.15 23.24
C LEU A 7 -14.73 -9.82 22.04
N PHE A 8 -13.63 -10.56 21.84
CA PHE A 8 -12.70 -10.31 20.73
C PHE A 8 -13.13 -10.92 19.38
N ALA A 9 -13.90 -12.00 19.40
CA ALA A 9 -14.36 -12.67 18.18
C ALA A 9 -15.41 -11.91 17.36
N GLY A 10 -15.89 -10.76 17.86
CA GLY A 10 -16.98 -10.00 17.24
C GLY A 10 -16.56 -8.81 16.38
N SER A 11 -15.29 -8.39 16.42
CA SER A 11 -14.89 -7.12 15.81
C SER A 11 -13.95 -7.22 14.61
N LEU A 12 -13.37 -8.38 14.32
CA LEU A 12 -12.53 -8.58 13.13
C LEU A 12 -13.30 -9.07 11.88
N LEU A 13 -14.58 -9.41 12.02
CA LEU A 13 -15.45 -9.72 10.89
C LEU A 13 -16.05 -8.42 10.34
N VAL A 14 -15.24 -7.61 9.67
CA VAL A 14 -15.73 -6.51 8.85
C VAL A 14 -15.61 -6.89 7.39
N ALA A 15 -16.73 -7.40 6.93
CA ALA A 15 -17.24 -7.23 5.59
C ALA A 15 -16.66 -8.05 4.45
N ALA A 16 -16.99 -9.32 4.45
CA ALA A 16 -17.52 -9.84 3.20
C ALA A 16 -19.06 -9.74 3.32
N CYS A 17 -19.65 -8.78 2.64
CA CYS A 17 -21.09 -8.56 2.63
C CYS A 17 -21.82 -9.61 1.82
N GLY A 18 -22.54 -10.47 2.49
CA GLY A 18 -23.61 -11.27 1.91
C GLY A 18 -24.89 -11.04 2.71
N GLY A 19 -25.66 -10.04 2.38
CA GLY A 19 -26.97 -9.81 2.96
C GLY A 19 -28.00 -10.79 2.42
N SER A 20 -28.59 -11.60 3.28
CA SER A 20 -29.87 -12.27 3.02
C SER A 20 -30.83 -11.84 4.10
N SER A 21 -31.78 -11.03 3.74
CA SER A 21 -32.94 -10.67 4.57
C SER A 21 -34.09 -11.61 4.25
N ASP A 22 -34.48 -12.44 5.20
CA ASP A 22 -35.79 -13.11 5.17
C ASP A 22 -36.81 -12.35 6.00
N GLY A 23 -37.84 -12.01 5.33
CA GLY A 23 -39.18 -11.69 5.42
C GLY A 23 -39.96 -11.59 6.70
N ALA A 24 -40.85 -10.64 6.76
CA ALA A 24 -42.20 -10.82 7.32
C ALA A 24 -43.16 -9.85 6.60
N ALA A 25 -44.22 -10.44 6.09
CA ALA A 25 -45.27 -9.82 5.31
C ALA A 25 -46.19 -8.93 6.16
N SER A 26 -46.70 -7.85 5.57
CA SER A 26 -48.04 -7.34 5.89
C SER A 26 -48.66 -6.70 4.65
N THR A 27 -49.85 -7.15 4.35
CA THR A 27 -50.75 -6.82 3.25
C THR A 27 -51.38 -5.44 3.40
N THR A 28 -51.57 -4.69 2.33
CA THR A 28 -52.85 -4.06 1.91
C THR A 28 -52.74 -3.39 0.52
N ASP A 29 -53.58 -3.88 -0.36
CA ASP A 29 -54.43 -3.27 -1.41
C ASP A 29 -53.86 -2.25 -2.42
N ASP A 30 -53.99 -2.67 -3.67
CA ASP A 30 -54.06 -2.07 -4.99
C ASP A 30 -55.08 -0.92 -5.13
N PRO A 31 -55.01 0.00 -6.13
CA PRO A 31 -55.35 -0.34 -7.50
C PRO A 31 -54.58 0.36 -8.67
N THR A 32 -54.37 -0.44 -9.69
CA THR A 32 -54.29 -0.22 -11.15
C THR A 32 -54.35 1.21 -11.68
N THR A 33 -53.40 1.55 -12.58
CA THR A 33 -53.71 2.24 -13.86
C THR A 33 -52.68 1.87 -14.93
N ASP A 34 -53.23 1.38 -16.05
CA ASP A 34 -52.58 1.10 -17.34
C ASP A 34 -51.99 2.38 -17.98
N ALA A 35 -50.85 2.22 -18.67
CA ALA A 35 -50.48 3.06 -19.79
C ALA A 35 -49.58 2.29 -20.77
N PRO A 36 -49.72 2.49 -22.08
CA PRO A 36 -49.32 1.53 -23.08
C PRO A 36 -47.90 1.71 -23.59
N THR A 37 -47.31 0.56 -23.89
CA THR A 37 -46.08 0.34 -24.67
C THR A 37 -46.22 0.92 -26.08
N THR A 38 -45.24 1.70 -26.54
CA THR A 38 -44.97 1.97 -27.93
C THR A 38 -43.52 1.61 -28.26
N GLU A 39 -43.40 0.58 -29.05
CA GLU A 39 -42.20 0.13 -29.73
C GLU A 39 -41.89 1.05 -30.92
N PRO A 40 -40.65 1.51 -31.17
CA PRO A 40 -40.34 2.13 -32.46
C PRO A 40 -39.78 1.09 -33.44
N ALA A 41 -40.37 1.12 -34.63
CA ALA A 41 -40.09 0.29 -35.78
C ALA A 41 -38.67 0.48 -36.33
N ALA A 42 -38.12 -0.64 -36.79
CA ALA A 42 -36.89 -0.71 -37.57
C ALA A 42 -37.03 -0.05 -38.94
N THR A 43 -36.09 0.82 -39.28
CA THR A 43 -36.00 1.41 -40.63
C THR A 43 -34.98 0.62 -41.45
N GLU A 44 -35.45 -0.03 -42.52
CA GLU A 44 -34.62 -0.68 -43.53
C GLU A 44 -33.84 0.36 -44.34
N VAL A 45 -32.56 0.07 -44.59
CA VAL A 45 -31.70 0.82 -45.52
C VAL A 45 -31.61 0.01 -46.83
N PRO A 46 -31.91 0.57 -47.98
CA PRO A 46 -31.83 -0.13 -49.27
C PRO A 46 -30.38 -0.22 -49.74
N THR A 47 -29.98 -1.43 -50.12
CA THR A 47 -28.77 -1.75 -50.87
C THR A 47 -28.91 -1.38 -52.34
N THR A 48 -28.02 -0.56 -52.87
CA THR A 48 -27.86 -0.33 -54.31
C THR A 48 -26.55 -0.94 -54.78
N ASP A 49 -26.64 -1.90 -55.70
CA ASP A 49 -25.50 -2.47 -56.42
C ASP A 49 -24.91 -1.45 -57.42
N PRO A 50 -23.58 -1.41 -57.61
CA PRO A 50 -22.97 -0.65 -58.69
C PRO A 50 -22.96 -1.41 -60.01
N PRO A 51 -23.04 -0.71 -61.17
CA PRO A 51 -23.17 -1.34 -62.51
C PRO A 51 -21.83 -1.91 -62.98
N VAL A 52 -22.00 -3.05 -63.68
CA VAL A 52 -20.96 -3.76 -64.44
C VAL A 52 -20.61 -2.95 -65.70
N THR A 53 -19.30 -2.66 -65.87
CA THR A 53 -18.79 -2.09 -67.14
C THR A 53 -17.95 -3.15 -67.86
N GLU A 54 -18.37 -3.42 -69.17
CA GLU A 54 -17.69 -4.32 -70.08
C GLU A 54 -16.27 -3.84 -70.42
N ALA A 55 -15.40 -4.84 -70.67
CA ALA A 55 -14.04 -4.65 -71.12
C ALA A 55 -14.01 -4.52 -72.68
N PRO A 56 -13.16 -3.68 -73.26
CA PRO A 56 -12.79 -3.76 -74.65
C PRO A 56 -11.56 -4.63 -74.92
N ALA A 57 -11.57 -5.22 -76.11
CA ALA A 57 -10.63 -6.22 -76.63
C ALA A 57 -9.29 -5.65 -77.09
N ASP A 58 -8.29 -6.56 -77.08
CA ASP A 58 -7.09 -6.71 -77.93
C ASP A 58 -6.19 -5.49 -78.21
N GLU A 59 -4.97 -5.61 -77.79
CA GLU A 59 -3.80 -5.07 -78.46
C GLU A 59 -2.51 -5.91 -78.17
N PRO A 60 -1.50 -5.79 -79.09
CA PRO A 60 -0.64 -6.89 -79.45
C PRO A 60 0.61 -7.06 -78.53
N ALA A 61 1.17 -8.29 -78.64
CA ALA A 61 2.36 -8.74 -77.89
C ALA A 61 3.56 -7.76 -77.96
N ALA A 62 3.96 -7.30 -76.78
CA ALA A 62 5.21 -6.61 -76.60
C ALA A 62 6.34 -7.62 -76.18
N THR A 63 7.45 -7.49 -76.86
CA THR A 63 8.72 -8.21 -76.66
C THR A 63 9.23 -8.20 -75.23
N GLU A 64 9.65 -9.36 -74.71
CA GLU A 64 10.31 -9.53 -73.41
C GLU A 64 11.58 -8.66 -73.32
N PRO A 65 11.76 -7.87 -72.25
CA PRO A 65 13.05 -7.28 -71.91
C PRO A 65 13.99 -8.35 -71.32
N PRO A 66 15.32 -8.16 -71.47
CA PRO A 66 16.30 -9.11 -70.96
C PRO A 66 16.20 -9.31 -69.45
N ALA A 67 16.44 -10.56 -69.02
CA ALA A 67 16.47 -10.94 -67.61
C ALA A 67 17.43 -10.05 -66.82
N THR A 68 16.90 -9.27 -65.89
CA THR A 68 17.67 -8.63 -64.83
C THR A 68 17.95 -9.65 -63.73
N ASP A 69 19.21 -9.72 -63.32
CA ASP A 69 19.61 -10.51 -62.16
C ASP A 69 18.71 -10.22 -60.95
N PRO A 70 18.34 -11.23 -60.14
CA PRO A 70 17.59 -10.99 -58.90
C PRO A 70 18.41 -10.06 -57.99
N PRO A 71 17.74 -9.10 -57.32
CA PRO A 71 18.44 -8.25 -56.36
C PRO A 71 19.09 -9.12 -55.28
N ALA A 72 20.34 -8.80 -54.95
CA ALA A 72 21.08 -9.42 -53.86
C ALA A 72 20.21 -9.30 -52.58
N THR A 73 19.83 -10.42 -52.02
CA THR A 73 19.20 -10.46 -50.69
C THR A 73 20.25 -10.02 -49.68
N ASP A 74 20.00 -8.88 -49.02
CA ASP A 74 20.77 -8.48 -47.86
C ASP A 74 20.80 -9.62 -46.83
N PRO A 75 21.93 -9.87 -46.18
CA PRO A 75 21.99 -10.85 -45.12
C PRO A 75 20.95 -10.50 -44.03
N PRO A 76 20.33 -11.51 -43.41
CA PRO A 76 19.35 -11.24 -42.34
C PRO A 76 20.00 -10.37 -41.28
N VAL A 77 19.37 -9.25 -40.99
CA VAL A 77 19.72 -8.41 -39.84
C VAL A 77 19.45 -9.30 -38.60
N THR A 78 20.51 -9.76 -38.00
CA THR A 78 20.41 -10.40 -36.67
C THR A 78 20.19 -9.28 -35.67
N ASP A 79 19.03 -9.26 -35.04
CA ASP A 79 18.78 -8.41 -33.90
C ASP A 79 19.92 -8.60 -32.86
N PRO A 80 20.39 -7.54 -32.21
CA PRO A 80 21.34 -7.69 -31.13
C PRO A 80 20.75 -8.62 -30.08
N PRO A 81 21.57 -9.43 -29.40
CA PRO A 81 21.07 -10.27 -28.31
C PRO A 81 20.37 -9.38 -27.28
N ALA A 82 19.25 -9.87 -26.74
CA ALA A 82 18.56 -9.18 -25.66
C ALA A 82 19.54 -8.90 -24.51
N PRO A 83 19.45 -7.76 -23.84
CA PRO A 83 20.30 -7.48 -22.69
C PRO A 83 20.12 -8.60 -21.63
N GLU A 84 21.22 -9.00 -21.02
CA GLU A 84 21.20 -9.96 -19.92
C GLU A 84 20.59 -9.26 -18.70
N LEU A 85 19.52 -9.83 -18.12
CA LEU A 85 18.87 -9.28 -16.94
C LEU A 85 19.77 -9.46 -15.72
N ALA A 86 19.73 -8.50 -14.79
CA ALA A 86 20.40 -8.64 -13.50
C ALA A 86 19.65 -9.65 -12.62
N PRO A 87 20.34 -10.44 -11.79
CA PRO A 87 19.66 -11.30 -10.81
C PRO A 87 18.92 -10.46 -9.78
N PHE A 88 17.77 -10.94 -9.28
CA PHE A 88 17.12 -10.36 -8.11
C PHE A 88 17.99 -10.57 -6.88
N VAL A 89 18.41 -9.49 -6.23
CA VAL A 89 19.22 -9.53 -5.01
C VAL A 89 18.44 -8.82 -3.91
N PRO A 90 18.01 -9.55 -2.86
CA PRO A 90 17.35 -8.92 -1.72
C PRO A 90 18.21 -7.82 -1.12
N VAL A 91 17.56 -6.68 -0.81
CA VAL A 91 18.21 -5.62 -0.07
C VAL A 91 18.46 -6.10 1.36
N GLY A 92 19.69 -5.93 1.83
CA GLY A 92 20.01 -6.16 3.25
C GLY A 92 19.91 -4.86 4.04
N ASP A 93 20.63 -4.81 5.17
CA ASP A 93 20.80 -3.56 5.91
C ASP A 93 21.54 -2.54 5.05
N GLY A 94 21.05 -1.30 5.09
CA GLY A 94 21.68 -0.15 4.44
C GLY A 94 22.97 0.29 5.16
N PRO A 95 23.58 1.39 4.70
CA PRO A 95 24.87 1.86 5.24
C PRO A 95 24.76 2.48 6.63
N TYR A 96 23.53 2.77 7.14
CA TYR A 96 23.35 3.45 8.41
C TYR A 96 22.91 2.49 9.52
N ALA A 97 23.46 2.67 10.73
CA ALA A 97 22.83 2.18 11.94
C ALA A 97 21.52 2.94 12.18
N VAL A 98 20.58 2.34 12.91
CA VAL A 98 19.22 2.86 13.06
C VAL A 98 18.91 3.28 14.48
N GLY A 99 18.37 4.47 14.63
CA GLY A 99 17.85 5.00 15.89
C GLY A 99 16.33 5.16 15.85
N VAL A 100 15.69 5.00 17.01
CA VAL A 100 14.26 5.27 17.17
C VAL A 100 14.06 6.20 18.35
N GLN A 101 13.26 7.24 18.14
CA GLN A 101 12.79 8.12 19.21
C GLN A 101 11.26 8.17 19.20
N THR A 102 10.65 7.84 20.32
CA THR A 102 9.21 8.06 20.51
C THR A 102 8.95 9.49 20.96
N ILE A 103 8.06 10.20 20.27
CA ILE A 103 7.61 11.55 20.57
C ILE A 103 6.08 11.62 20.58
N THR A 104 5.53 12.76 20.98
CA THR A 104 4.08 13.04 20.82
C THR A 104 3.91 14.22 19.88
N ILE A 105 3.09 14.07 18.84
CA ILE A 105 2.64 15.15 17.98
C ILE A 105 1.17 15.41 18.28
N THR A 106 0.79 16.68 18.48
CA THR A 106 -0.58 17.01 18.84
C THR A 106 -1.27 17.79 17.72
N ASP A 107 -2.34 17.24 17.18
CA ASP A 107 -3.29 18.03 16.38
C ASP A 107 -4.11 18.93 17.32
N VAL A 108 -3.74 20.20 17.34
CA VAL A 108 -4.36 21.19 18.23
C VAL A 108 -5.81 21.47 17.81
N GLU A 109 -6.15 21.36 16.54
CA GLU A 109 -7.50 21.62 16.03
C GLU A 109 -8.50 20.56 16.49
N ARG A 110 -8.07 19.29 16.51
CA ARG A 110 -8.89 18.15 16.95
C ARG A 110 -8.69 17.78 18.42
N ASP A 111 -7.79 18.48 19.16
CA ASP A 111 -7.34 18.09 20.52
C ASP A 111 -6.90 16.61 20.57
N ARG A 112 -6.09 16.22 19.58
CA ARG A 112 -5.74 14.84 19.32
C ARG A 112 -4.23 14.59 19.41
N PRO A 113 -3.74 14.02 20.51
CA PRO A 113 -2.35 13.60 20.62
C PRO A 113 -2.12 12.29 19.85
N LEU A 114 -1.02 12.24 19.09
CA LEU A 114 -0.52 11.07 18.41
C LEU A 114 0.80 10.65 19.04
N THR A 115 0.93 9.40 19.47
CA THR A 115 2.22 8.82 19.83
C THR A 115 2.92 8.41 18.53
N VAL A 116 4.15 8.86 18.33
CA VAL A 116 4.86 8.75 17.07
C VAL A 116 6.27 8.20 17.33
N ASP A 117 6.65 7.17 16.57
CA ASP A 117 8.04 6.75 16.48
C ASP A 117 8.68 7.40 15.26
N VAL A 118 9.81 8.07 15.49
CA VAL A 118 10.69 8.56 14.44
C VAL A 118 11.87 7.61 14.36
N THR A 119 12.01 6.94 13.22
CA THR A 119 13.08 5.98 12.91
C THR A 119 14.03 6.64 11.91
N PHE A 120 15.31 6.69 12.23
CA PHE A 120 16.26 7.54 11.51
C PHE A 120 17.68 6.99 11.42
N PRO A 121 18.44 7.38 10.37
CA PRO A 121 19.86 7.09 10.24
C PRO A 121 20.67 7.69 11.38
N LEU A 122 21.50 6.90 12.03
CA LEU A 122 22.37 7.35 13.13
C LEU A 122 23.73 7.86 12.61
N ILE A 123 24.29 8.79 13.34
CA ILE A 123 25.68 9.18 13.18
C ILE A 123 26.61 7.99 13.48
N ASP A 124 27.74 7.90 12.80
CA ASP A 124 28.74 6.86 13.01
C ASP A 124 29.17 6.77 14.46
N GLY A 125 29.11 5.55 15.02
CA GLY A 125 29.53 5.26 16.39
C GLY A 125 28.49 5.63 17.45
N ALA A 126 27.27 5.99 17.08
CA ALA A 126 26.17 6.15 18.04
C ALA A 126 25.96 4.85 18.84
N THR A 127 25.56 5.01 20.09
CA THR A 127 25.32 3.91 21.04
C THR A 127 24.04 4.17 21.82
N GLY A 128 23.33 3.12 22.15
CA GLY A 128 22.09 3.14 22.93
C GLY A 128 21.72 1.73 23.36
N ASP A 129 20.69 1.63 24.19
CA ASP A 129 20.06 0.34 24.49
C ASP A 129 19.25 -0.13 23.28
N PRO A 130 19.03 -1.45 23.07
CA PRO A 130 18.12 -1.92 22.04
C PRO A 130 16.75 -1.24 22.12
N GLN A 131 16.18 -0.89 20.97
CA GLN A 131 14.83 -0.31 20.95
C GLN A 131 13.82 -1.34 21.44
N GLN A 132 12.97 -0.93 22.39
CA GLN A 132 11.90 -1.77 22.91
C GLN A 132 10.53 -1.29 22.41
N TYR A 133 9.80 -2.19 21.79
CA TYR A 133 8.42 -2.00 21.32
C TYR A 133 7.48 -2.64 22.35
N THR A 134 6.85 -1.78 23.17
CA THR A 134 6.08 -2.22 24.34
C THR A 134 4.60 -2.33 24.03
N PHE A 135 4.02 -3.51 24.27
CA PHE A 135 2.61 -3.81 24.08
C PHE A 135 1.76 -3.34 25.27
N VAL A 136 0.45 -3.24 25.06
CA VAL A 136 -0.52 -2.82 26.09
C VAL A 136 -0.45 -3.62 27.38
N THR A 137 0.01 -4.86 27.32
CA THR A 137 0.18 -5.75 28.48
C THR A 137 1.45 -5.48 29.29
N GLY A 138 2.35 -4.63 28.77
CA GLY A 138 3.67 -4.36 29.34
C GLY A 138 4.77 -5.33 28.89
N ASP A 139 4.40 -6.36 28.12
CA ASP A 139 5.38 -7.19 27.41
C ASP A 139 6.00 -6.35 26.28
N TYR A 140 7.23 -6.65 25.87
CA TYR A 140 7.90 -5.91 24.81
C TYR A 140 8.72 -6.83 23.90
N TYR A 141 8.89 -6.38 22.67
CA TYR A 141 9.81 -6.94 21.68
C TYR A 141 11.03 -6.02 21.58
N GLU A 142 12.22 -6.59 21.61
CA GLU A 142 13.48 -5.85 21.38
C GLU A 142 13.86 -5.93 19.92
N SER A 143 14.06 -4.76 19.29
CA SER A 143 14.59 -4.72 17.92
C SER A 143 15.98 -5.35 17.87
N PRO A 144 16.23 -6.24 16.91
CA PRO A 144 17.57 -6.78 16.66
C PRO A 144 18.49 -5.77 15.95
N ARG A 145 17.95 -4.66 15.44
CA ARG A 145 18.65 -3.70 14.57
C ARG A 145 18.74 -2.31 15.18
N ALA A 146 17.62 -1.78 15.67
CA ALA A 146 17.54 -0.41 16.12
C ALA A 146 17.89 -0.23 17.59
N ILE A 147 18.41 0.95 17.92
CA ILE A 147 18.62 1.38 19.32
C ILE A 147 17.70 2.55 19.67
N ALA A 148 17.34 2.64 20.95
CA ALA A 148 16.71 3.83 21.48
C ALA A 148 17.69 5.01 21.38
N ALA A 149 17.32 6.06 20.69
CA ALA A 149 18.19 7.19 20.38
C ALA A 149 17.42 8.51 20.44
N THR A 150 18.12 9.62 20.36
CA THR A 150 17.54 10.96 20.33
C THR A 150 18.00 11.72 19.10
N ALA A 151 17.25 12.72 18.68
CA ALA A 151 17.47 13.48 17.43
C ALA A 151 18.89 14.07 17.29
N ASP A 152 19.62 14.28 18.40
CA ASP A 152 21.02 14.75 18.36
C ASP A 152 22.01 13.67 17.89
N GLN A 153 21.56 12.42 17.75
CA GLN A 153 22.34 11.30 17.22
C GLN A 153 22.04 11.03 15.73
N ILE A 154 21.18 11.85 15.10
CA ILE A 154 20.88 11.69 13.67
C ILE A 154 22.15 11.92 12.81
N SER A 155 22.29 11.16 11.72
CA SER A 155 23.41 11.33 10.80
C SER A 155 23.42 12.73 10.17
N PRO A 156 24.59 13.38 10.03
CA PRO A 156 24.72 14.66 9.34
C PRO A 156 24.62 14.56 7.80
N ASP A 157 24.48 13.37 7.26
CA ASP A 157 24.43 13.13 5.81
C ASP A 157 23.10 13.56 5.16
N GLY A 158 22.09 13.96 5.96
CA GLY A 158 20.82 14.50 5.52
C GLY A 158 20.93 15.86 4.80
N PRO A 159 19.81 16.48 4.40
CA PRO A 159 18.47 16.07 4.77
C PRO A 159 18.03 14.78 4.07
N PHE A 160 17.28 13.95 4.80
CA PHE A 160 16.77 12.67 4.32
C PHE A 160 15.34 12.79 3.80
N PRO A 161 14.94 12.03 2.75
CA PRO A 161 13.54 11.93 2.36
C PRO A 161 12.67 11.47 3.52
N LEU A 162 11.48 12.04 3.65
CA LEU A 162 10.49 11.69 4.66
C LEU A 162 9.60 10.55 4.15
N VAL A 163 9.45 9.50 4.96
CA VAL A 163 8.49 8.43 4.72
C VAL A 163 7.53 8.35 5.90
N VAL A 164 6.23 8.54 5.66
CA VAL A 164 5.21 8.40 6.71
C VAL A 164 4.56 7.03 6.60
N TYR A 165 4.71 6.22 7.64
CA TYR A 165 4.10 4.89 7.74
C TYR A 165 2.80 4.94 8.55
N THR A 166 1.75 4.27 8.04
CA THR A 166 0.44 4.16 8.69
C THR A 166 0.02 2.69 8.84
N HIS A 167 -0.24 2.26 10.09
CA HIS A 167 -0.53 0.86 10.43
C HIS A 167 -1.94 0.40 10.01
N GLY A 168 -2.21 -0.90 10.00
CA GLY A 168 -3.52 -1.50 9.77
C GLY A 168 -4.55 -1.17 10.85
N SER A 169 -5.82 -1.60 10.67
CA SER A 169 -6.87 -1.42 11.68
C SER A 169 -6.53 -2.18 12.96
N GLY A 170 -6.59 -1.50 14.11
CA GLY A 170 -6.24 -2.10 15.39
C GLY A 170 -4.76 -2.46 15.52
N GLY A 171 -3.90 -1.93 14.65
CA GLY A 171 -2.45 -2.09 14.74
C GLY A 171 -1.80 -1.13 15.71
N LEU A 172 -0.47 -1.08 15.65
CA LEU A 172 0.39 -0.19 16.41
C LEU A 172 1.45 0.40 15.48
N ARG A 173 1.99 1.57 15.80
CA ARG A 173 3.00 2.27 14.99
C ARG A 173 4.25 1.43 14.67
N TYR A 174 4.56 0.41 15.45
CA TYR A 174 5.71 -0.49 15.31
C TYR A 174 5.37 -1.90 14.82
N ILE A 175 4.11 -2.15 14.38
CA ILE A 175 3.71 -3.48 13.88
C ILE A 175 4.46 -3.93 12.61
N HIS A 176 5.21 -3.03 12.01
CA HIS A 176 6.04 -3.24 10.83
C HIS A 176 7.43 -2.63 11.04
N SER A 177 8.03 -2.91 12.22
CA SER A 177 9.31 -2.35 12.61
C SER A 177 10.45 -2.77 11.69
N ASP A 178 10.48 -4.01 11.22
CA ASP A 178 11.50 -4.46 10.28
C ASP A 178 11.54 -3.61 9.00
N TYR A 179 10.38 -3.28 8.44
CA TYR A 179 10.24 -2.45 7.25
C TYR A 179 10.71 -1.00 7.50
N THR A 180 10.22 -0.37 8.57
CA THR A 180 10.58 1.03 8.89
C THR A 180 12.05 1.18 9.25
N GLU A 181 12.62 0.22 9.96
CA GLU A 181 14.04 0.17 10.29
C GLU A 181 14.91 -0.09 9.05
N THR A 182 14.46 -0.95 8.14
CA THR A 182 15.16 -1.16 6.86
C THR A 182 15.21 0.11 6.03
N LEU A 183 14.09 0.80 5.85
CA LEU A 183 14.07 2.09 5.14
C LEU A 183 15.02 3.11 5.79
N ALA A 184 15.00 3.21 7.12
CA ALA A 184 15.91 4.12 7.83
C ALA A 184 17.38 3.74 7.64
N SER A 185 17.72 2.44 7.64
CA SER A 185 19.08 1.98 7.35
C SER A 185 19.57 2.37 5.96
N HIS A 186 18.65 2.56 5.02
CA HIS A 186 18.91 3.04 3.67
C HIS A 186 18.87 4.57 3.53
N GLY A 187 18.78 5.31 4.65
CA GLY A 187 18.88 6.77 4.63
C GLY A 187 17.54 7.46 4.39
N TYR A 188 16.45 6.91 4.87
CA TYR A 188 15.14 7.55 4.95
C TYR A 188 14.85 7.96 6.39
N LEU A 189 14.12 9.06 6.57
CA LEU A 189 13.55 9.45 7.86
C LEU A 189 12.12 8.91 7.89
N VAL A 190 11.88 7.89 8.70
CA VAL A 190 10.58 7.20 8.74
C VAL A 190 9.81 7.59 9.99
N VAL A 191 8.54 7.96 9.81
CA VAL A 191 7.68 8.42 10.90
C VAL A 191 6.40 7.60 10.94
N ALA A 192 6.14 6.94 12.05
CA ALA A 192 4.99 6.07 12.25
C ALA A 192 4.16 6.53 13.44
N ALA A 193 2.87 6.80 13.25
CA ALA A 193 1.97 7.24 14.30
C ALA A 193 1.01 6.14 14.76
N ASP A 194 0.72 6.09 16.06
CA ASP A 194 -0.48 5.43 16.57
C ASP A 194 -1.70 6.30 16.24
N HIS A 195 -2.61 5.78 15.43
CA HIS A 195 -3.86 6.47 15.10
C HIS A 195 -4.85 6.30 16.26
N THR A 196 -4.86 7.25 17.21
CA THR A 196 -5.75 7.27 18.38
C THR A 196 -7.21 6.97 17.98
N GLY A 197 -7.91 6.14 18.71
CA GLY A 197 -9.25 5.65 18.38
C GLY A 197 -9.27 4.48 17.39
N ASN A 198 -8.10 4.04 16.86
CA ASN A 198 -8.02 2.86 16.00
C ASN A 198 -6.73 2.04 16.21
N THR A 199 -6.22 2.00 17.43
CA THR A 199 -5.07 1.18 17.84
C THR A 199 -5.52 -0.12 18.50
N ALA A 200 -4.59 -1.05 18.72
CA ALA A 200 -4.80 -2.24 19.52
C ALA A 200 -5.21 -1.88 20.97
N ILE A 201 -4.70 -0.76 21.49
CA ILE A 201 -5.05 -0.24 22.82
C ILE A 201 -6.52 0.19 22.85
N ASP A 202 -6.99 0.91 21.82
CA ASP A 202 -8.38 1.35 21.71
C ASP A 202 -9.34 0.17 21.62
N GLN A 203 -8.98 -0.86 20.86
CA GLN A 203 -9.78 -2.09 20.79
C GLN A 203 -9.81 -2.81 22.14
N PHE A 204 -8.68 -2.91 22.82
CA PHE A 204 -8.58 -3.55 24.13
C PHE A 204 -9.38 -2.82 25.22
N THR A 205 -9.45 -1.49 25.15
CA THR A 205 -10.12 -0.63 26.14
C THR A 205 -11.56 -0.25 25.77
N ASP A 206 -12.05 -0.71 24.59
CA ASP A 206 -13.38 -0.35 24.05
C ASP A 206 -13.53 1.18 23.85
N THR A 207 -12.44 1.82 23.36
CA THR A 207 -12.38 3.25 23.05
C THR A 207 -12.21 3.54 21.56
N SER A 208 -12.45 2.53 20.71
CA SER A 208 -12.37 2.69 19.25
C SER A 208 -13.40 3.68 18.74
N ASP A 209 -12.97 4.55 17.82
CA ASP A 209 -13.86 5.43 17.07
C ASP A 209 -14.76 4.62 16.12
N ASP A 210 -15.84 5.23 15.63
CA ASP A 210 -16.64 4.63 14.58
C ASP A 210 -15.94 4.67 13.21
N ARG A 211 -16.43 3.84 12.27
CA ARG A 211 -15.77 3.67 10.96
C ARG A 211 -15.62 4.97 10.17
N PRO A 212 -16.63 5.86 10.04
CA PRO A 212 -16.46 7.14 9.36
C PRO A 212 -15.41 8.03 10.00
N THR A 213 -15.38 8.10 11.33
CA THR A 213 -14.40 8.87 12.10
C THR A 213 -12.98 8.32 11.90
N ILE A 214 -12.80 7.00 11.97
CA ILE A 214 -11.53 6.35 11.67
C ILE A 214 -11.06 6.68 10.24
N ALA A 215 -11.95 6.53 9.26
CA ALA A 215 -11.62 6.80 7.86
C ALA A 215 -11.19 8.26 7.61
N TYR A 216 -11.81 9.22 8.30
CA TYR A 216 -11.41 10.62 8.21
C TYR A 216 -10.12 10.92 9.00
N ASN A 217 -10.01 10.41 10.23
CA ASN A 217 -8.91 10.74 11.12
C ASN A 217 -7.56 10.24 10.60
N ARG A 218 -7.50 9.06 9.99
CA ARG A 218 -6.23 8.46 9.56
C ARG A 218 -5.47 9.28 8.52
N PRO A 219 -6.04 9.65 7.36
CA PRO A 219 -5.33 10.50 6.41
C PRO A 219 -5.04 11.90 7.00
N ARG A 220 -5.93 12.43 7.85
CA ARG A 220 -5.67 13.69 8.54
C ARG A 220 -4.51 13.59 9.56
N ASP A 221 -4.35 12.47 10.25
CA ASP A 221 -3.19 12.23 11.13
C ASP A 221 -1.87 12.20 10.32
N VAL A 222 -1.90 11.66 9.09
CA VAL A 222 -0.73 11.70 8.18
C VAL A 222 -0.36 13.14 7.83
N GLU A 223 -1.33 13.99 7.44
CA GLU A 223 -1.06 15.42 7.18
C GLU A 223 -0.46 16.11 8.40
N VAL A 224 -1.02 15.88 9.60
CA VAL A 224 -0.53 16.48 10.85
C VAL A 224 0.92 16.06 11.14
N VAL A 225 1.27 14.80 10.87
CA VAL A 225 2.65 14.31 11.00
C VAL A 225 3.57 15.01 10.02
N ILE A 226 3.18 15.12 8.74
CA ILE A 226 3.95 15.86 7.73
C ILE A 226 4.12 17.33 8.15
N ASP A 227 3.04 17.99 8.56
CA ASP A 227 3.07 19.38 9.03
C ASP A 227 4.06 19.56 10.17
N ALA A 228 4.06 18.68 11.15
CA ALA A 228 4.95 18.75 12.30
C ALA A 228 6.42 18.53 11.92
N MET A 229 6.69 17.56 11.03
CA MET A 229 8.05 17.24 10.57
C MET A 229 8.66 18.33 9.71
N LEU A 230 7.85 19.17 9.09
CA LEU A 230 8.30 20.30 8.25
C LEU A 230 8.27 21.66 8.96
N ASN A 231 7.62 21.75 10.13
CA ASN A 231 7.45 23.02 10.84
C ASN A 231 8.65 23.33 11.75
N PRO A 232 9.48 24.36 11.43
CA PRO A 232 10.65 24.72 12.25
C PRO A 232 10.27 25.32 13.61
N GLU A 233 9.01 25.67 13.83
CA GLU A 233 8.49 26.18 15.11
C GLU A 233 7.91 25.07 15.99
N SER A 234 7.83 23.82 15.49
CA SER A 234 7.38 22.67 16.28
C SER A 234 8.43 22.36 17.36
N THR A 235 7.96 22.33 18.61
CA THR A 235 8.82 21.93 19.75
C THR A 235 8.96 20.42 19.88
N GLU A 236 8.00 19.66 19.30
CA GLU A 236 7.96 18.20 19.34
C GLU A 236 8.97 17.59 18.35
N THR A 237 9.13 18.20 17.18
CA THR A 237 9.94 17.68 16.08
C THR A 237 11.20 18.49 15.79
N VAL A 238 11.49 19.54 16.56
CA VAL A 238 12.59 20.49 16.32
C VAL A 238 13.96 19.84 16.04
N GLY A 239 14.23 18.68 16.63
CA GLY A 239 15.48 17.95 16.41
C GLY A 239 15.55 17.26 15.02
N PHE A 240 14.42 17.03 14.37
CA PHE A 240 14.33 16.30 13.10
C PHE A 240 14.11 17.21 11.89
N VAL A 241 13.49 18.38 12.07
CA VAL A 241 13.11 19.28 10.96
C VAL A 241 14.28 19.63 10.04
N ALA A 242 15.46 19.91 10.62
CA ALA A 242 16.65 20.24 9.83
C ALA A 242 17.21 19.06 9.02
N SER A 243 16.85 17.84 9.40
CA SER A 243 17.29 16.61 8.74
C SER A 243 16.20 16.01 7.84
N THR A 244 15.04 16.66 7.74
CA THR A 244 13.93 16.25 6.86
C THR A 244 14.03 17.01 5.54
N ASN A 245 13.95 16.28 4.42
CA ASN A 245 13.89 16.90 3.09
C ASN A 245 12.43 17.24 2.75
N PRO A 246 12.06 18.53 2.67
CA PRO A 246 10.67 18.92 2.43
C PRO A 246 10.18 18.71 0.99
N GLU A 247 11.08 18.40 0.06
CA GLU A 247 10.79 18.17 -1.36
C GLU A 247 10.77 16.68 -1.73
N GLN A 248 10.82 15.77 -0.73
CA GLN A 248 10.86 14.33 -0.94
C GLN A 248 10.04 13.63 0.13
N ILE A 249 8.75 13.43 -0.14
CA ILE A 249 7.79 12.87 0.82
C ILE A 249 7.07 11.68 0.22
N ALA A 250 7.17 10.53 0.88
CA ALA A 250 6.40 9.34 0.55
C ALA A 250 5.48 8.95 1.69
N VAL A 251 4.35 8.32 1.35
CA VAL A 251 3.46 7.71 2.33
C VAL A 251 3.34 6.22 2.04
N THR A 252 3.42 5.42 3.08
CA THR A 252 3.29 3.96 3.03
C THR A 252 2.39 3.46 4.14
N GLY A 253 1.76 2.30 3.94
CA GLY A 253 0.93 1.75 5.00
C GLY A 253 0.25 0.45 4.62
N HIS A 254 -0.08 -0.32 5.65
CA HIS A 254 -0.67 -1.65 5.51
C HIS A 254 -2.18 -1.65 5.74
N SER A 255 -2.94 -2.41 4.96
CA SER A 255 -4.37 -2.63 5.17
C SER A 255 -5.18 -1.32 5.17
N LEU A 256 -5.83 -0.95 6.26
CA LEU A 256 -6.47 0.36 6.44
C LEU A 256 -5.45 1.51 6.40
N GLY A 257 -4.16 1.25 6.70
CA GLY A 257 -3.07 2.18 6.43
C GLY A 257 -2.82 2.36 4.94
N GLY A 258 -2.94 1.30 4.14
CA GLY A 258 -2.91 1.39 2.69
C GLY A 258 -4.07 2.22 2.12
N TYR A 259 -5.27 2.14 2.72
CA TYR A 259 -6.34 3.09 2.44
C TYR A 259 -5.92 4.52 2.76
N ALA A 260 -5.38 4.77 3.98
CA ALA A 260 -4.97 6.12 4.39
C ALA A 260 -3.88 6.70 3.48
N THR A 261 -2.98 5.83 2.97
CA THR A 261 -1.96 6.17 1.97
C THR A 261 -2.58 6.75 0.69
N TYR A 262 -3.64 6.12 0.18
CA TYR A 262 -4.37 6.68 -0.97
C TYR A 262 -5.19 7.90 -0.59
N ALA A 263 -5.87 7.88 0.56
CA ALA A 263 -6.81 8.91 0.97
C ALA A 263 -6.15 10.27 1.21
N VAL A 264 -4.91 10.32 1.72
CA VAL A 264 -4.19 11.58 1.92
C VAL A 264 -3.77 12.20 0.58
N ALA A 265 -3.44 11.39 -0.42
CA ALA A 265 -3.07 11.88 -1.75
C ALA A 265 -4.30 12.18 -2.65
N SER A 266 -5.40 11.45 -2.47
CA SER A 266 -6.62 11.62 -3.28
C SER A 266 -7.60 12.66 -2.73
N GLY A 267 -7.48 13.01 -1.46
CA GLY A 267 -8.55 13.59 -0.69
C GLY A 267 -9.66 12.56 -0.39
N MET A 268 -10.51 12.87 0.57
CA MET A 268 -11.65 12.04 0.92
C MET A 268 -12.79 12.86 1.51
N SER A 269 -14.01 12.33 1.48
CA SER A 269 -15.17 12.98 2.09
C SER A 269 -16.15 11.93 2.60
N ASN A 270 -16.55 12.07 3.85
CA ASN A 270 -17.61 11.27 4.49
C ASN A 270 -18.37 12.12 5.53
N GLU A 271 -19.22 11.48 6.35
CA GLU A 271 -20.02 12.19 7.36
C GLU A 271 -19.18 12.78 8.52
N ALA A 272 -17.95 12.31 8.73
CA ALA A 272 -17.03 12.85 9.74
C ALA A 272 -16.28 14.09 9.25
N GLY A 273 -16.06 14.24 7.94
CA GLY A 273 -15.37 15.40 7.39
C GLY A 273 -14.96 15.26 5.93
N THR A 274 -14.27 16.30 5.45
CA THR A 274 -13.66 16.34 4.11
C THR A 274 -12.19 16.68 4.25
N LEU A 275 -11.36 16.03 3.49
CA LEU A 275 -9.93 16.26 3.36
C LEU A 275 -9.62 16.51 1.89
N GLU A 276 -8.92 17.58 1.59
CA GLU A 276 -8.40 17.85 0.26
C GLU A 276 -7.13 17.01 0.00
N PRO A 277 -6.74 16.73 -1.25
CA PRO A 277 -5.46 16.08 -1.55
C PRO A 277 -4.27 16.87 -0.98
N ASP A 278 -3.29 16.16 -0.43
CA ASP A 278 -2.03 16.76 0.00
C ASP A 278 -0.99 16.75 -1.13
N ASP A 279 -0.83 17.90 -1.80
CA ASP A 279 0.05 18.06 -2.96
C ASP A 279 1.56 17.96 -2.64
N ARG A 280 1.93 17.76 -1.38
CA ARG A 280 3.34 17.58 -0.96
C ARG A 280 3.85 16.16 -1.15
N ILE A 281 2.94 15.21 -1.39
CA ILE A 281 3.28 13.79 -1.49
C ILE A 281 3.79 13.50 -2.89
N ASP A 282 4.97 12.88 -2.97
CA ASP A 282 5.65 12.55 -4.22
C ASP A 282 5.53 11.07 -4.61
N ALA A 283 5.26 10.17 -3.65
CA ALA A 283 5.19 8.73 -3.89
C ALA A 283 4.33 7.99 -2.86
N LEU A 284 3.71 6.89 -3.29
CA LEU A 284 2.88 6.02 -2.44
C LEU A 284 3.38 4.56 -2.46
N ILE A 285 3.38 3.92 -1.27
CA ILE A 285 3.63 2.47 -1.15
C ILE A 285 2.52 1.83 -0.30
N PRO A 286 1.32 1.63 -0.84
CA PRO A 286 0.27 0.89 -0.15
C PRO A 286 0.54 -0.62 -0.14
N LEU A 287 0.50 -1.24 1.04
CA LEU A 287 0.65 -2.67 1.28
C LEU A 287 -0.71 -3.27 1.60
N ALA A 288 -1.17 -4.23 0.83
CA ALA A 288 -2.46 -4.90 1.00
C ALA A 288 -3.63 -3.91 1.30
N PRO A 289 -3.84 -2.87 0.48
CA PRO A 289 -4.71 -1.74 0.81
C PRO A 289 -6.19 -2.12 0.90
N ALA A 290 -6.90 -1.59 1.91
CA ALA A 290 -8.34 -1.79 2.11
C ALA A 290 -9.16 -0.73 1.35
N LEU A 291 -9.44 -0.92 0.06
CA LEU A 291 -10.19 0.03 -0.77
C LEU A 291 -11.66 -0.35 -0.96
N GLY A 292 -11.98 -1.65 -0.87
CA GLY A 292 -13.32 -2.19 -1.14
C GLY A 292 -13.60 -2.37 -2.64
N ASP A 293 -14.84 -2.68 -2.98
CA ASP A 293 -15.29 -3.11 -4.30
C ASP A 293 -15.76 -1.99 -5.25
N GLY A 294 -15.69 -0.74 -4.79
CA GLY A 294 -16.14 0.44 -5.54
C GLY A 294 -17.61 0.81 -5.33
N ASP A 295 -18.39 0.00 -4.60
CA ASP A 295 -19.74 0.41 -4.18
C ASP A 295 -19.63 1.59 -3.21
N PRO A 296 -20.21 2.76 -3.54
CA PRO A 296 -20.15 3.94 -2.68
C PRO A 296 -20.70 3.75 -1.25
N ALA A 297 -21.51 2.70 -1.03
CA ALA A 297 -22.06 2.40 0.29
C ALA A 297 -21.09 1.62 1.19
N THR A 298 -20.10 0.95 0.62
CA THR A 298 -19.21 0.01 1.33
C THR A 298 -17.74 0.34 1.18
N SER A 299 -17.34 0.96 0.06
CA SER A 299 -15.95 1.33 -0.20
C SER A 299 -15.53 2.56 0.60
N LEU A 300 -14.24 2.61 0.95
CA LEU A 300 -13.65 3.73 1.66
C LEU A 300 -13.30 4.90 0.74
N LEU A 301 -12.94 4.60 -0.52
CA LEU A 301 -12.70 5.59 -1.58
C LEU A 301 -13.53 5.25 -2.82
N THR A 302 -14.09 6.26 -3.45
CA THR A 302 -14.77 6.15 -4.74
C THR A 302 -13.75 6.17 -5.89
N ALA A 303 -14.17 5.74 -7.08
CA ALA A 303 -13.35 5.84 -8.30
C ALA A 303 -12.98 7.30 -8.63
N GLU A 304 -13.88 8.26 -8.35
CA GLU A 304 -13.62 9.69 -8.56
C GLU A 304 -12.50 10.21 -7.62
N GLN A 305 -12.49 9.75 -6.37
CA GLN A 305 -11.43 10.09 -5.42
C GLN A 305 -10.11 9.44 -5.83
N LEU A 306 -10.10 8.13 -6.13
CA LEU A 306 -8.88 7.45 -6.60
C LEU A 306 -8.29 8.10 -7.85
N ALA A 307 -9.12 8.65 -8.75
CA ALA A 307 -8.66 9.36 -9.93
C ALA A 307 -7.89 10.67 -9.64
N ASN A 308 -7.89 11.17 -8.40
CA ASN A 308 -7.05 12.30 -8.00
C ASN A 308 -5.60 11.88 -7.68
N VAL A 309 -5.34 10.58 -7.52
CA VAL A 309 -3.97 10.10 -7.28
C VAL A 309 -3.21 10.08 -8.61
N ASP A 310 -2.24 10.96 -8.76
CA ASP A 310 -1.42 11.12 -9.97
C ASP A 310 0.09 10.89 -9.72
N VAL A 311 0.49 10.64 -8.47
CA VAL A 311 1.88 10.38 -8.09
C VAL A 311 2.29 8.91 -8.32
N PRO A 312 3.57 8.63 -8.58
CA PRO A 312 4.10 7.28 -8.69
C PRO A 312 3.69 6.40 -7.50
N THR A 313 3.27 5.17 -7.80
CA THR A 313 2.75 4.26 -6.78
C THR A 313 3.36 2.86 -6.95
N LEU A 314 3.83 2.28 -5.84
CA LEU A 314 4.18 0.87 -5.73
C LEU A 314 3.15 0.18 -4.83
N VAL A 315 2.25 -0.62 -5.39
CA VAL A 315 1.27 -1.38 -4.61
C VAL A 315 1.71 -2.83 -4.48
N MET A 316 1.73 -3.34 -3.24
CA MET A 316 2.07 -4.74 -2.96
C MET A 316 0.92 -5.46 -2.27
N VAL A 317 0.71 -6.76 -2.58
CA VAL A 317 -0.35 -7.58 -2.00
C VAL A 317 0.03 -9.06 -2.03
N GLY A 318 -0.51 -9.85 -1.09
CA GLY A 318 -0.43 -11.29 -1.12
C GLY A 318 -1.47 -11.90 -2.07
N THR A 319 -1.11 -12.95 -2.83
CA THR A 319 -2.09 -13.61 -3.72
C THR A 319 -3.20 -14.30 -2.95
N ASP A 320 -2.92 -14.72 -1.73
CA ASP A 320 -3.83 -15.49 -0.87
C ASP A 320 -4.51 -14.61 0.20
N ASP A 321 -4.33 -13.28 0.13
CA ASP A 321 -4.98 -12.31 1.03
C ASP A 321 -6.51 -12.40 0.93
N GLU A 322 -7.13 -12.99 1.97
CA GLU A 322 -8.59 -13.09 2.09
C GLU A 322 -9.22 -11.88 2.81
N THR A 323 -8.41 -11.05 3.49
CA THR A 323 -8.88 -9.87 4.23
C THR A 323 -9.10 -8.68 3.29
N THR A 324 -8.11 -8.39 2.45
CA THR A 324 -8.17 -7.38 1.38
C THR A 324 -7.74 -8.01 0.06
N PRO A 325 -8.57 -8.89 -0.52
CA PRO A 325 -8.19 -9.64 -1.72
C PRO A 325 -7.65 -8.73 -2.82
N PRO A 326 -6.67 -9.19 -3.60
CA PRO A 326 -6.13 -8.42 -4.73
C PRO A 326 -7.24 -7.87 -5.63
N SER A 327 -8.23 -8.70 -5.95
CA SER A 327 -9.47 -8.28 -6.60
C SER A 327 -10.61 -8.18 -5.56
N PRO A 328 -11.26 -7.02 -5.38
CA PRO A 328 -11.14 -5.82 -6.23
C PRO A 328 -10.13 -4.76 -5.73
N ASN A 329 -9.53 -4.90 -4.55
CA ASN A 329 -8.80 -3.80 -3.91
C ASN A 329 -7.65 -3.25 -4.78
N VAL A 330 -6.66 -4.09 -5.11
CA VAL A 330 -5.49 -3.68 -5.90
C VAL A 330 -5.87 -3.46 -7.37
N ASP A 331 -6.79 -4.27 -7.92
CA ASP A 331 -7.28 -4.07 -9.29
C ASP A 331 -7.86 -2.66 -9.49
N ARG A 332 -8.60 -2.16 -8.50
CA ARG A 332 -9.13 -0.79 -8.50
C ARG A 332 -8.02 0.25 -8.37
N ALA A 333 -7.07 0.03 -7.47
CA ALA A 333 -5.93 0.93 -7.30
C ALA A 333 -5.17 1.14 -8.63
N VAL A 334 -4.90 0.06 -9.35
CA VAL A 334 -4.23 0.13 -10.67
C VAL A 334 -5.11 0.77 -11.74
N ALA A 335 -6.41 0.45 -11.76
CA ALA A 335 -7.31 0.87 -12.84
C ALA A 335 -7.84 2.30 -12.68
N GLU A 336 -8.10 2.74 -11.44
CA GLU A 336 -8.87 3.96 -11.15
C GLU A 336 -7.97 5.16 -10.80
N THR A 337 -6.69 4.98 -10.45
CA THR A 337 -5.75 6.08 -10.24
C THR A 337 -5.30 6.71 -11.56
N SER A 338 -5.02 8.01 -11.56
CA SER A 338 -4.50 8.77 -12.69
C SER A 338 -2.97 8.70 -12.82
N SER A 339 -2.29 8.08 -11.87
CA SER A 339 -0.84 7.91 -11.92
C SER A 339 -0.38 7.28 -13.23
N GLU A 340 0.63 7.86 -13.86
CA GLU A 340 1.28 7.35 -15.08
C GLU A 340 2.22 6.16 -14.77
N ILE A 341 2.63 6.01 -13.50
CA ILE A 341 3.56 4.98 -13.05
C ILE A 341 2.93 4.25 -11.86
N VAL A 342 2.46 3.03 -12.11
CA VAL A 342 1.98 2.13 -11.06
C VAL A 342 2.71 0.80 -11.21
N TYR A 343 3.55 0.50 -10.23
CA TYR A 343 4.13 -0.84 -10.07
C TYR A 343 3.22 -1.66 -9.17
N ARG A 344 2.82 -2.83 -9.63
CA ARG A 344 2.08 -3.79 -8.82
C ARG A 344 2.95 -5.02 -8.59
N VAL A 345 3.09 -5.42 -7.35
CA VAL A 345 3.87 -6.59 -6.93
C VAL A 345 3.00 -7.50 -6.09
N ASP A 346 2.65 -8.67 -6.64
CA ASP A 346 1.88 -9.68 -5.94
C ASP A 346 2.83 -10.77 -5.42
N LEU A 347 2.82 -11.03 -4.11
CA LEU A 347 3.63 -12.03 -3.46
C LEU A 347 2.85 -13.35 -3.42
N VAL A 348 3.40 -14.39 -4.08
CA VAL A 348 2.72 -15.68 -4.22
C VAL A 348 2.63 -16.41 -2.88
N ALA A 349 1.43 -16.85 -2.50
CA ALA A 349 1.13 -17.50 -1.23
C ALA A 349 1.41 -16.63 0.03
N ALA A 350 1.50 -15.30 -0.12
CA ALA A 350 1.44 -14.41 1.03
C ALA A 350 0.00 -14.03 1.33
N GLU A 351 -0.31 -13.89 2.61
CA GLU A 351 -1.60 -13.44 3.12
C GLU A 351 -1.53 -12.02 3.70
N HIS A 352 -2.64 -11.55 4.29
CA HIS A 352 -2.80 -10.18 4.75
C HIS A 352 -1.74 -9.73 5.76
N GLN A 353 -1.52 -10.52 6.82
CA GLN A 353 -0.59 -10.19 7.89
C GLN A 353 0.88 -10.56 7.58
N SER A 354 1.14 -11.24 6.46
CA SER A 354 2.50 -11.58 6.03
C SER A 354 3.41 -10.36 5.89
N PHE A 355 2.83 -9.17 5.64
CA PHE A 355 3.56 -7.90 5.53
C PHE A 355 3.98 -7.30 6.88
N THR A 356 3.52 -7.83 8.02
CA THR A 356 3.77 -7.28 9.35
C THR A 356 4.74 -8.14 10.15
N ASP A 357 5.19 -7.65 11.31
CA ASP A 357 6.08 -8.40 12.20
C ASP A 357 5.31 -9.38 13.11
N VAL A 358 4.03 -9.61 12.86
CA VAL A 358 3.19 -10.45 13.74
C VAL A 358 3.69 -11.89 13.86
N CYS A 359 4.27 -12.44 12.78
CA CYS A 359 4.84 -13.79 12.80
C CYS A 359 6.11 -13.86 13.68
N ASP A 360 6.95 -12.82 13.66
CA ASP A 360 8.10 -12.74 14.57
C ASP A 360 7.63 -12.63 16.02
N TYR A 361 6.57 -11.89 16.27
CA TYR A 361 5.98 -11.77 17.61
C TYR A 361 5.39 -13.09 18.06
N GLN A 362 4.75 -13.87 17.17
CA GLN A 362 4.23 -15.20 17.46
C GLN A 362 5.34 -16.17 17.90
N ASP A 363 6.52 -16.07 17.29
CA ASP A 363 7.68 -16.88 17.65
C ASP A 363 8.39 -16.36 18.90
N PHE A 364 8.45 -15.05 19.10
CA PHE A 364 9.21 -14.41 20.17
C PHE A 364 8.51 -14.46 21.53
N PHE A 365 7.23 -14.05 21.63
CA PHE A 365 6.57 -13.87 22.92
C PHE A 365 6.43 -15.16 23.75
N PRO A 366 6.20 -16.36 23.17
CA PRO A 366 6.20 -17.60 23.95
C PRO A 366 7.54 -17.93 24.60
N MET A 367 8.66 -17.34 24.14
CA MET A 367 9.99 -17.59 24.70
C MET A 367 10.31 -16.70 25.91
N LEU A 368 9.49 -15.70 26.20
CA LEU A 368 9.63 -14.89 27.41
C LEU A 368 9.42 -15.74 28.68
N GLU A 369 10.05 -15.34 29.78
CA GLU A 369 9.98 -16.12 31.04
C GLU A 369 8.55 -16.23 31.58
N ASN A 370 7.73 -15.19 31.47
CA ASN A 370 6.33 -15.18 31.91
C ASN A 370 5.50 -14.26 31.01
N PRO A 371 5.24 -14.64 29.74
CA PRO A 371 4.47 -13.80 28.86
C PRO A 371 3.01 -13.67 29.35
N THR A 372 2.42 -12.51 29.16
CA THR A 372 1.02 -12.28 29.49
C THR A 372 0.14 -13.07 28.53
N GLN A 373 -0.78 -13.91 29.06
CA GLN A 373 -1.66 -14.71 28.18
C GLN A 373 -2.46 -13.84 27.19
N ALA A 374 -2.81 -12.63 27.59
CA ALA A 374 -3.55 -11.71 26.72
C ALA A 374 -2.73 -11.27 25.49
N VAL A 375 -1.41 -11.08 25.61
CA VAL A 375 -0.59 -10.75 24.43
C VAL A 375 -0.45 -11.94 23.51
N LEU A 376 -0.30 -13.14 24.04
CA LEU A 376 -0.26 -14.37 23.22
C LEU A 376 -1.56 -14.56 22.45
N ASP A 377 -2.73 -14.42 23.12
CA ASP A 377 -4.03 -14.57 22.49
C ASP A 377 -4.25 -13.53 21.36
N ILE A 378 -3.80 -12.28 21.55
CA ILE A 378 -3.90 -11.22 20.54
C ILE A 378 -2.99 -11.53 19.33
N ILE A 379 -1.73 -11.90 19.59
CA ILE A 379 -0.77 -12.21 18.52
C ILE A 379 -1.24 -13.43 17.72
N ASP A 380 -1.69 -14.51 18.40
CA ASP A 380 -2.20 -15.70 17.74
C ASP A 380 -3.43 -15.40 16.85
N GLU A 381 -4.31 -14.47 17.25
CA GLU A 381 -5.45 -14.05 16.45
C GLU A 381 -5.01 -13.31 15.16
N PHE A 382 -4.07 -12.38 15.27
CA PHE A 382 -3.52 -11.68 14.10
C PHE A 382 -2.72 -12.61 13.18
N ALA A 383 -1.97 -13.55 13.75
CA ALA A 383 -1.12 -14.50 13.02
C ALA A 383 -1.89 -15.47 12.11
N LEU A 384 -3.20 -15.66 12.34
CA LEU A 384 -4.04 -16.55 11.52
C LEU A 384 -4.07 -16.16 10.04
N ALA A 385 -3.84 -14.90 9.72
CA ALA A 385 -3.91 -14.38 8.36
C ALA A 385 -2.50 -14.05 7.80
N GLY A 386 -1.54 -14.98 7.93
CA GLY A 386 -0.21 -14.77 7.35
C GLY A 386 0.96 -15.54 7.96
N CYS A 387 0.69 -16.38 8.98
CA CYS A 387 1.75 -17.14 9.65
C CYS A 387 1.45 -18.66 9.65
N SER A 388 0.64 -19.14 8.71
CA SER A 388 0.22 -20.54 8.64
C SER A 388 1.20 -21.41 7.85
N GLU A 389 1.15 -22.74 8.06
CA GLU A 389 1.90 -23.69 7.25
C GLU A 389 1.39 -23.66 5.78
N GLY A 390 2.21 -23.23 4.87
CA GLY A 390 1.90 -23.10 3.45
C GLY A 390 1.94 -21.67 2.95
N ASP A 391 1.89 -20.68 3.87
CA ASP A 391 2.10 -19.29 3.52
C ASP A 391 3.56 -19.04 3.11
N MET A 392 3.80 -17.94 2.37
CA MET A 392 5.16 -17.50 2.08
C MET A 392 5.91 -17.26 3.40
N ALA A 393 7.13 -17.76 3.51
CA ALA A 393 7.94 -17.56 4.70
C ALA A 393 8.13 -16.07 5.01
N THR A 394 7.97 -15.69 6.28
CA THR A 394 8.03 -14.28 6.75
C THR A 394 9.28 -13.54 6.31
N GLU A 395 10.46 -14.19 6.43
CA GLU A 395 11.73 -13.61 5.99
C GLU A 395 11.70 -13.32 4.48
N ARG A 396 11.04 -14.18 3.70
CA ARG A 396 10.94 -13.99 2.25
C ARG A 396 10.01 -12.84 1.89
N VAL A 397 8.89 -12.68 2.60
CA VAL A 397 8.01 -11.52 2.43
C VAL A 397 8.76 -10.22 2.74
N LYS A 398 9.51 -10.17 3.84
CA LYS A 398 10.34 -9.02 4.22
C LYS A 398 11.40 -8.71 3.17
N GLU A 399 12.14 -9.73 2.71
CA GLU A 399 13.12 -9.56 1.63
C GLU A 399 12.52 -8.91 0.38
N ILE A 400 11.37 -9.42 -0.08
CA ILE A 400 10.70 -8.90 -1.28
C ILE A 400 10.19 -7.48 -1.02
N THR A 401 9.41 -7.28 0.04
CA THR A 401 8.77 -6.00 0.37
C THR A 401 9.81 -4.90 0.54
N ASN A 402 10.86 -5.16 1.33
CA ASN A 402 11.92 -4.20 1.57
C ASN A 402 12.71 -3.88 0.29
N THR A 403 12.99 -4.90 -0.53
CA THR A 403 13.77 -4.72 -1.78
C THR A 403 13.02 -3.85 -2.78
N PHE A 404 11.74 -4.14 -3.01
CA PHE A 404 10.93 -3.33 -3.93
C PHE A 404 10.70 -1.92 -3.38
N ALA A 405 10.44 -1.76 -2.08
CA ALA A 405 10.23 -0.44 -1.47
C ALA A 405 11.47 0.45 -1.55
N VAL A 406 12.66 -0.08 -1.20
CA VAL A 406 13.91 0.67 -1.31
C VAL A 406 14.22 1.02 -2.77
N SER A 407 14.11 0.04 -3.69
CA SER A 407 14.32 0.26 -5.13
C SER A 407 13.38 1.34 -5.68
N PHE A 408 12.10 1.30 -5.30
CA PHE A 408 11.12 2.28 -5.73
C PHE A 408 11.44 3.67 -5.20
N LEU A 409 11.68 3.82 -3.89
CA LEU A 409 12.00 5.11 -3.29
C LEU A 409 13.32 5.69 -3.84
N ASP A 410 14.33 4.85 -4.05
CA ASP A 410 15.58 5.29 -4.67
C ASP A 410 15.38 5.75 -6.11
N SER A 411 14.47 5.12 -6.87
CA SER A 411 14.14 5.55 -8.23
C SER A 411 13.38 6.87 -8.30
N ILE A 412 12.62 7.21 -7.25
CA ILE A 412 11.88 8.49 -7.18
C ILE A 412 12.72 9.61 -6.60
N PHE A 413 13.48 9.35 -5.53
CA PHE A 413 14.15 10.39 -4.74
C PHE A 413 15.66 10.50 -4.98
N ARG A 414 16.23 9.54 -5.70
CA ARG A 414 17.66 9.42 -5.96
C ARG A 414 17.89 8.97 -7.40
N ASP A 415 19.14 8.83 -7.80
CA ASP A 415 19.52 8.32 -9.13
C ASP A 415 19.48 6.77 -9.21
N GLY A 416 18.56 6.14 -8.48
CA GLY A 416 18.35 4.68 -8.49
C GLY A 416 17.48 4.22 -9.67
N GLU A 417 17.50 2.92 -9.93
CA GLU A 417 16.60 2.29 -10.90
C GLU A 417 15.60 1.39 -10.17
N MET A 418 14.31 1.50 -10.53
CA MET A 418 13.29 0.55 -10.05
C MET A 418 13.58 -0.85 -10.61
N ILE A 419 13.43 -1.87 -9.77
CA ILE A 419 13.45 -3.27 -10.18
C ILE A 419 12.21 -3.52 -11.04
N THR A 420 12.42 -4.03 -12.27
CA THR A 420 11.34 -4.38 -13.21
C THR A 420 11.71 -5.62 -14.02
N PRO A 421 10.73 -6.30 -14.64
CA PRO A 421 11.00 -7.47 -15.50
C PRO A 421 11.89 -7.16 -16.71
N GLU A 422 12.04 -5.88 -17.07
CA GLU A 422 12.90 -5.44 -18.17
C GLU A 422 14.39 -5.37 -17.80
N ASN A 423 14.70 -5.21 -16.50
CA ASN A 423 16.09 -5.06 -16.02
C ASN A 423 16.52 -6.14 -15.04
N THR A 424 15.60 -6.89 -14.43
CA THR A 424 15.88 -7.85 -13.35
C THR A 424 15.18 -9.19 -13.61
N GLU A 425 15.82 -10.31 -13.29
CA GLU A 425 15.18 -11.63 -13.25
C GLU A 425 14.24 -11.71 -12.04
N ILE A 426 12.96 -11.43 -12.25
CA ILE A 426 11.95 -11.47 -11.18
C ILE A 426 11.78 -12.92 -10.70
N PRO A 427 11.84 -13.19 -9.39
CA PRO A 427 11.68 -14.54 -8.85
C PRO A 427 10.28 -15.13 -9.12
N ASP A 428 10.17 -16.45 -9.21
CA ASP A 428 8.91 -17.18 -9.48
C ASP A 428 7.83 -16.95 -8.40
N ASP A 429 8.22 -16.53 -7.20
CA ASP A 429 7.33 -16.23 -6.08
C ASP A 429 6.83 -14.76 -6.07
N VAL A 430 7.14 -14.01 -7.13
CA VAL A 430 6.71 -12.62 -7.33
C VAL A 430 6.05 -12.47 -8.71
N ILE A 431 4.90 -11.80 -8.75
CA ILE A 431 4.24 -11.38 -9.99
C ILE A 431 4.29 -9.86 -10.03
N GLU A 432 5.01 -9.32 -10.99
CA GLU A 432 5.12 -7.86 -11.16
C GLU A 432 4.45 -7.42 -12.45
N THR A 433 3.73 -6.32 -12.36
CA THR A 433 3.14 -5.62 -13.52
C THR A 433 3.36 -4.12 -13.41
N VAL A 434 3.61 -3.47 -14.54
CA VAL A 434 3.79 -2.01 -14.64
C VAL A 434 2.67 -1.46 -15.51
N LYS A 435 2.01 -0.38 -15.03
CA LYS A 435 1.00 0.38 -15.80
C LYS A 435 1.68 1.50 -16.55
#